data_1f2bb7d79636587dcda060d96dec4844
#
_entry.id   1f2bb7d79636587dcda060d96dec4844
#
_cell.length_a   1.000
_cell.length_b   1.000
_cell.length_c   1.000
_cell.angle_alpha   90.00
_cell.angle_beta   90.00
_cell.angle_gamma   90.00
#
_symmetry.space_group_name_H-M   'P 1'
#
loop_
_entity.id
_entity.type
_entity.pdbx_description
1 polymer ?
#
loop_
_entity_poly.entity_id
_entity_poly.type
_entity_poly.pdbx_seq_one_letter_code
_entity_poly.pdbx_strand_id
1 'polypeptide(L)'
;TGEDIAHRMYLDELQPELQANDIELIPAIFAYGAGAGRVAYDTFDYILKQFKHAVEKYQGELDGMFFFLHGASNVIGLEGGSGDHKIIEEIRRIVGPYMPIAVVCDPHGNVDQEYANRLNILRTFRHSPHTDRKEAHQIVFRCLVNLIQNRREIHPVYRFS
;
A
#
# COMPACT_ATOMS: atom_id res chain seq x y z
N THR A 1 -2.22 -11.84 14.65
CA THR A 1 -1.33 -10.88 15.34
C THR A 1 -0.59 -10.02 14.34
N GLY A 2 0.06 -8.94 14.78
CA GLY A 2 0.88 -8.07 13.94
C GLY A 2 2.03 -8.82 13.25
N GLU A 3 2.64 -9.77 13.93
CA GLU A 3 3.69 -10.63 13.38
C GLU A 3 3.19 -11.49 12.21
N ASP A 4 1.97 -12.05 12.32
CA ASP A 4 1.36 -12.79 11.21
C ASP A 4 1.15 -11.92 9.97
N ILE A 5 0.78 -10.66 10.15
CA ILE A 5 0.61 -9.71 9.04
C ILE A 5 1.97 -9.44 8.37
N ALA A 6 2.99 -9.15 9.16
CA ALA A 6 4.33 -8.89 8.67
C ALA A 6 4.86 -10.07 7.84
N HIS A 7 4.74 -11.29 8.35
CA HIS A 7 5.14 -12.50 7.65
C HIS A 7 4.38 -12.69 6.31
N ARG A 8 3.06 -12.55 6.32
CA ARG A 8 2.23 -12.69 5.09
C ARG A 8 2.52 -11.62 4.05
N MET A 9 2.98 -10.45 4.46
CA MET A 9 3.38 -9.37 3.57
C MET A 9 4.86 -9.43 3.17
N TYR A 10 5.59 -10.48 3.51
CA TYR A 10 7.04 -10.61 3.26
C TYR A 10 7.88 -9.51 3.90
N LEU A 11 7.40 -8.92 4.99
CA LEU A 11 8.10 -7.84 5.68
C LEU A 11 9.22 -8.36 6.60
N ASP A 12 9.22 -9.66 6.91
CA ASP A 12 10.33 -10.29 7.68
C ASP A 12 11.67 -10.08 7.00
N GLU A 13 11.67 -10.00 5.68
CA GLU A 13 12.86 -9.79 4.86
C GLU A 13 13.35 -8.34 4.85
N LEU A 14 12.56 -7.43 5.41
CA LEU A 14 12.89 -6.01 5.57
C LEU A 14 13.51 -5.72 6.95
N GLN A 15 13.65 -6.72 7.82
CA GLN A 15 14.20 -6.53 9.17
C GLN A 15 15.54 -5.79 9.18
N PRO A 16 16.51 -6.07 8.28
CA PRO A 16 17.75 -5.32 8.25
C PRO A 16 17.56 -3.82 7.97
N GLU A 17 16.65 -3.49 7.06
CA GLU A 17 16.32 -2.10 6.72
C GLU A 17 15.58 -1.40 7.85
N LEU A 18 14.67 -2.11 8.52
CA LEU A 18 13.94 -1.58 9.68
C LEU A 18 14.90 -1.21 10.81
N GLN A 19 15.79 -2.13 11.17
CA GLN A 19 16.79 -1.92 12.23
C GLN A 19 17.79 -0.83 11.88
N ALA A 20 18.30 -0.82 10.63
CA ALA A 20 19.29 0.16 10.20
C ALA A 20 18.77 1.60 10.18
N ASN A 21 17.44 1.78 10.08
CA ASN A 21 16.82 3.09 9.97
C ASN A 21 15.94 3.44 11.20
N ASP A 22 15.97 2.64 12.26
CA ASP A 22 15.16 2.82 13.47
C ASP A 22 13.66 2.96 13.15
N ILE A 23 13.14 2.01 12.35
CA ILE A 23 11.76 2.03 11.88
C ILE A 23 10.91 1.03 12.67
N GLU A 24 9.83 1.52 13.25
CA GLU A 24 8.75 0.72 13.81
C GLU A 24 7.67 0.47 12.76
N LEU A 25 7.31 -0.80 12.55
CA LEU A 25 6.17 -1.17 11.71
C LEU A 25 4.91 -1.29 12.56
N ILE A 26 3.85 -0.62 12.13
CA ILE A 26 2.51 -0.73 12.71
C ILE A 26 1.61 -1.49 11.71
N PRO A 27 1.47 -2.83 11.84
CA PRO A 27 0.63 -3.61 10.95
C PRO A 27 -0.85 -3.30 11.15
N ALA A 28 -1.54 -2.85 10.09
CA ALA A 28 -2.96 -2.49 10.15
C ALA A 28 -3.87 -3.70 9.92
N ILE A 29 -3.88 -4.23 8.71
CA ILE A 29 -4.76 -5.34 8.31
C ILE A 29 -4.14 -6.13 7.16
N PHE A 30 -4.40 -7.43 7.16
CA PHE A 30 -4.18 -8.30 6.00
C PHE A 30 -5.50 -9.01 5.66
N ALA A 31 -5.96 -8.84 4.42
CA ALA A 31 -7.13 -9.51 3.88
C ALA A 31 -6.75 -10.22 2.57
N TYR A 32 -7.09 -11.48 2.45
CA TYR A 32 -6.81 -12.30 1.28
C TYR A 32 -8.02 -13.16 0.91
N GLY A 33 -8.49 -13.03 -0.32
CA GLY A 33 -9.70 -13.70 -0.82
C GLY A 33 -9.48 -14.69 -1.96
N ALA A 34 -8.22 -15.06 -2.27
CA ALA A 34 -7.85 -15.79 -3.49
C ALA A 34 -8.43 -15.15 -4.78
N GLY A 35 -8.05 -15.57 -5.96
CA GLY A 35 -8.51 -15.00 -7.24
C GLY A 35 -9.93 -15.45 -7.63
N ALA A 36 -10.88 -15.51 -6.68
CA ALA A 36 -12.15 -16.22 -6.84
C ALA A 36 -13.36 -15.35 -7.19
N GLY A 37 -13.17 -14.10 -7.64
CA GLY A 37 -14.29 -13.30 -8.10
C GLY A 37 -14.38 -11.91 -7.45
N ARG A 38 -15.58 -11.32 -7.53
CA ARG A 38 -15.85 -9.98 -7.03
C ARG A 38 -16.03 -9.97 -5.51
N VAL A 39 -15.58 -8.90 -4.87
CA VAL A 39 -15.72 -8.72 -3.43
C VAL A 39 -17.13 -8.20 -3.10
N ALA A 40 -17.80 -8.81 -2.14
CA ALA A 40 -19.08 -8.29 -1.65
C ALA A 40 -18.87 -6.92 -0.96
N TYR A 41 -19.82 -5.99 -1.14
CA TYR A 41 -19.71 -4.64 -0.61
C TYR A 41 -19.52 -4.62 0.91
N ASP A 42 -20.27 -5.41 1.66
CA ASP A 42 -20.16 -5.45 3.13
C ASP A 42 -18.79 -5.93 3.60
N THR A 43 -18.19 -6.89 2.89
CA THR A 43 -16.83 -7.36 3.16
C THR A 43 -15.82 -6.26 2.89
N PHE A 44 -15.96 -5.56 1.77
CA PHE A 44 -15.11 -4.44 1.42
C PHE A 44 -15.24 -3.29 2.44
N ASP A 45 -16.45 -2.90 2.80
CA ASP A 45 -16.73 -1.86 3.77
C ASP A 45 -16.11 -2.18 5.14
N TYR A 46 -16.20 -3.43 5.57
CA TYR A 46 -15.52 -3.88 6.80
C TYR A 46 -14.00 -3.70 6.70
N ILE A 47 -13.37 -4.15 5.60
CA ILE A 47 -11.93 -4.01 5.37
C ILE A 47 -11.53 -2.53 5.37
N LEU A 48 -12.26 -1.69 4.64
CA LEU A 48 -12.01 -0.26 4.57
C LEU A 48 -12.10 0.41 5.94
N LYS A 49 -13.09 0.06 6.75
CA LYS A 49 -13.23 0.54 8.13
C LYS A 49 -12.03 0.16 9.01
N GLN A 50 -11.50 -1.05 8.85
CA GLN A 50 -10.30 -1.46 9.59
C GLN A 50 -9.07 -0.62 9.19
N PHE A 51 -8.87 -0.38 7.89
CA PHE A 51 -7.81 0.52 7.42
C PHE A 51 -7.96 1.93 8.01
N LYS A 52 -9.15 2.51 7.89
CA LYS A 52 -9.42 3.86 8.41
C LYS A 52 -9.16 3.94 9.91
N HIS A 53 -9.70 3.01 10.68
CA HIS A 53 -9.50 2.97 12.13
C HIS A 53 -8.02 2.89 12.52
N ALA A 54 -7.23 2.04 11.85
CA ALA A 54 -5.81 1.93 12.11
C ALA A 54 -5.07 3.24 11.81
N VAL A 55 -5.40 3.88 10.69
CA VAL A 55 -4.77 5.15 10.29
C VAL A 55 -5.16 6.29 11.24
N GLU A 56 -6.45 6.42 11.58
CA GLU A 56 -6.95 7.46 12.53
C GLU A 56 -6.29 7.31 13.89
N LYS A 57 -6.10 6.07 14.36
CA LYS A 57 -5.48 5.81 15.66
C LYS A 57 -4.03 6.29 15.73
N TYR A 58 -3.28 6.17 14.65
CA TYR A 58 -1.84 6.47 14.62
C TYR A 58 -1.48 7.69 13.76
N GLN A 59 -2.46 8.47 13.30
CA GLN A 59 -2.27 9.55 12.33
C GLN A 59 -1.17 10.55 12.73
N GLY A 60 -1.02 10.87 14.01
CA GLY A 60 -0.01 11.80 14.51
C GLY A 60 1.39 11.21 14.67
N GLU A 61 1.55 9.90 14.50
CA GLU A 61 2.79 9.16 14.75
C GLU A 61 3.39 8.57 13.45
N LEU A 62 2.61 8.58 12.34
CA LEU A 62 3.03 7.97 11.09
C LEU A 62 3.94 8.89 10.28
N ASP A 63 5.09 8.39 9.87
CA ASP A 63 5.99 9.05 8.91
C ASP A 63 5.72 8.67 7.47
N GLY A 64 5.12 7.51 7.22
CA GLY A 64 4.76 7.01 5.90
C GLY A 64 3.89 5.77 5.94
N MET A 65 3.40 5.36 4.79
CA MET A 65 2.51 4.21 4.66
C MET A 65 2.95 3.30 3.52
N PHE A 66 2.97 2.01 3.81
CA PHE A 66 3.31 0.97 2.83
C PHE A 66 2.14 0.02 2.64
N PHE A 67 1.70 -0.14 1.40
CA PHE A 67 0.60 -1.02 1.03
C PHE A 67 1.06 -2.10 0.07
N PHE A 68 0.56 -3.31 0.28
CA PHE A 68 0.47 -4.34 -0.73
C PHE A 68 -0.99 -4.52 -1.12
N LEU A 69 -1.34 -4.11 -2.34
CA LEU A 69 -2.69 -4.20 -2.89
C LEU A 69 -2.67 -5.06 -4.16
N HIS A 70 -3.78 -5.74 -4.46
CA HIS A 70 -3.87 -6.51 -5.71
C HIS A 70 -3.86 -5.58 -6.93
N GLY A 71 -4.50 -4.43 -6.84
CA GLY A 71 -4.62 -3.46 -7.95
C GLY A 71 -5.81 -3.72 -8.88
N ALA A 72 -6.45 -4.87 -8.76
CA ALA A 72 -7.59 -5.27 -9.60
C ALA A 72 -8.80 -5.76 -8.79
N SER A 73 -8.91 -5.37 -7.51
CA SER A 73 -10.06 -5.75 -6.69
C SER A 73 -11.33 -5.11 -7.23
N ASN A 74 -12.33 -5.94 -7.56
CA ASN A 74 -13.63 -5.49 -8.04
C ASN A 74 -14.68 -5.69 -6.96
N VAL A 75 -15.32 -4.60 -6.53
CA VAL A 75 -16.33 -4.60 -5.46
C VAL A 75 -17.72 -4.44 -6.05
N ILE A 76 -18.64 -5.34 -5.66
CA ILE A 76 -20.02 -5.31 -6.12
C ILE A 76 -20.72 -4.05 -5.57
N GLY A 77 -21.31 -3.24 -6.45
CA GLY A 77 -22.06 -2.06 -6.06
C GLY A 77 -21.23 -0.83 -5.69
N LEU A 78 -19.90 -0.92 -5.74
CA LEU A 78 -19.03 0.24 -5.58
C LEU A 78 -18.97 1.03 -6.89
N GLU A 79 -19.17 2.33 -6.81
CA GLU A 79 -18.98 3.23 -7.96
C GLU A 79 -17.51 3.16 -8.42
N GLY A 80 -17.29 3.02 -9.73
CA GLY A 80 -15.97 2.77 -10.30
C GLY A 80 -15.43 1.35 -10.09
N GLY A 81 -16.03 0.55 -9.21
CA GLY A 81 -15.75 -0.88 -9.02
C GLY A 81 -14.45 -1.20 -8.26
N SER A 82 -13.44 -0.35 -8.29
CA SER A 82 -12.12 -0.65 -7.73
C SER A 82 -12.05 -0.40 -6.22
N GLY A 83 -11.93 -1.48 -5.44
CA GLY A 83 -11.70 -1.41 -4.00
C GLY A 83 -10.34 -0.81 -3.66
N ASP A 84 -9.30 -1.13 -4.44
CA ASP A 84 -7.95 -0.59 -4.22
C ASP A 84 -7.90 0.93 -4.35
N HIS A 85 -8.54 1.48 -5.39
CA HIS A 85 -8.65 2.93 -5.59
C HIS A 85 -9.39 3.59 -4.43
N LYS A 86 -10.51 2.98 -3.99
CA LYS A 86 -11.31 3.50 -2.89
C LYS A 86 -10.57 3.50 -1.56
N ILE A 87 -9.79 2.48 -1.27
CA ILE A 87 -8.94 2.43 -0.07
C ILE A 87 -7.95 3.62 -0.08
N ILE A 88 -7.19 3.79 -1.15
CA ILE A 88 -6.20 4.88 -1.25
C ILE A 88 -6.86 6.25 -1.22
N GLU A 89 -8.01 6.43 -1.86
CA GLU A 89 -8.79 7.68 -1.80
C GLU A 89 -9.16 8.03 -0.36
N GLU A 90 -9.77 7.10 0.37
CA GLU A 90 -10.22 7.34 1.74
C GLU A 90 -9.05 7.56 2.70
N ILE A 91 -7.97 6.77 2.56
CA ILE A 91 -6.77 6.98 3.38
C ILE A 91 -6.17 8.36 3.10
N ARG A 92 -6.06 8.76 1.83
CA ARG A 92 -5.53 10.08 1.46
C ARG A 92 -6.38 11.23 2.05
N ARG A 93 -7.70 11.05 2.17
CA ARG A 93 -8.57 12.04 2.85
C ARG A 93 -8.24 12.21 4.33
N ILE A 94 -7.84 11.14 5.01
CA ILE A 94 -7.48 11.17 6.43
C ILE A 94 -6.09 11.80 6.63
N VAL A 95 -5.09 11.31 5.90
CA VAL A 95 -3.69 11.69 6.14
C VAL A 95 -3.24 12.95 5.39
N GLY A 96 -4.07 13.45 4.48
CA GLY A 96 -3.76 14.64 3.68
C GLY A 96 -2.76 14.39 2.55
N PRO A 97 -2.39 15.45 1.79
CA PRO A 97 -1.61 15.30 0.56
C PRO A 97 -0.11 15.02 0.79
N TYR A 98 0.41 15.27 1.98
CA TYR A 98 1.85 15.24 2.25
C TYR A 98 2.35 13.93 2.86
N MET A 99 1.47 13.05 3.31
CA MET A 99 1.86 11.73 3.83
C MET A 99 2.48 10.89 2.72
N PRO A 100 3.71 10.39 2.86
CA PRO A 100 4.28 9.44 1.90
C PRO A 100 3.46 8.16 1.87
N ILE A 101 2.94 7.80 0.68
CA ILE A 101 2.23 6.54 0.44
C ILE A 101 2.94 5.78 -0.66
N ALA A 102 3.34 4.56 -0.36
CA ALA A 102 3.95 3.63 -1.29
C ALA A 102 3.08 2.38 -1.46
N VAL A 103 2.91 1.95 -2.69
CA VAL A 103 2.11 0.77 -3.05
C VAL A 103 2.94 -0.20 -3.89
N VAL A 104 2.90 -1.46 -3.50
CA VAL A 104 3.25 -2.60 -4.37
C VAL A 104 1.96 -3.25 -4.81
N CYS A 105 1.80 -3.54 -6.09
CA CYS A 105 0.65 -4.26 -6.60
C CYS A 105 1.03 -5.39 -7.57
N ASP A 106 0.06 -6.25 -7.80
CA ASP A 106 0.11 -7.31 -8.78
C ASP A 106 0.07 -6.73 -10.22
N PRO A 107 0.68 -7.36 -11.23
CA PRO A 107 0.65 -6.90 -12.61
C PRO A 107 -0.75 -6.93 -13.26
N HIS A 108 -1.76 -7.54 -12.60
CA HIS A 108 -3.16 -7.45 -13.01
C HIS A 108 -3.81 -6.11 -12.65
N GLY A 109 -3.08 -5.24 -11.95
CA GLY A 109 -3.58 -3.95 -11.48
C GLY A 109 -4.05 -3.07 -12.64
N ASN A 110 -5.27 -2.53 -12.51
CA ASN A 110 -5.81 -1.54 -13.42
C ASN A 110 -5.57 -0.14 -12.82
N VAL A 111 -4.38 0.37 -13.08
CA VAL A 111 -3.89 1.64 -12.53
C VAL A 111 -4.21 2.77 -13.50
N ASP A 112 -5.04 3.71 -13.09
CA ASP A 112 -5.26 4.96 -13.81
C ASP A 112 -4.42 6.12 -13.28
N GLN A 113 -4.47 7.25 -13.97
CA GLN A 113 -3.70 8.43 -13.60
C GLN A 113 -4.17 9.03 -12.27
N GLU A 114 -5.45 8.94 -11.97
CA GLU A 114 -6.02 9.48 -10.73
C GLU A 114 -5.52 8.70 -9.52
N TYR A 115 -5.50 7.36 -9.61
CA TYR A 115 -4.92 6.51 -8.58
C TYR A 115 -3.43 6.78 -8.39
N ALA A 116 -2.67 6.84 -9.49
CA ALA A 116 -1.24 7.10 -9.44
C ALA A 116 -0.90 8.47 -8.81
N ASN A 117 -1.72 9.49 -9.06
CA ASN A 117 -1.53 10.83 -8.50
C ASN A 117 -1.73 10.90 -6.97
N ARG A 118 -2.40 9.90 -6.38
CA ARG A 118 -2.58 9.80 -4.92
C ARG A 118 -1.39 9.14 -4.21
N LEU A 119 -0.45 8.58 -4.96
CA LEU A 119 0.69 7.82 -4.46
C LEU A 119 1.99 8.59 -4.67
N ASN A 120 2.98 8.32 -3.81
CA ASN A 120 4.35 8.80 -4.01
C ASN A 120 5.20 7.76 -4.73
N ILE A 121 4.94 6.48 -4.46
CA ILE A 121 5.67 5.35 -5.02
C ILE A 121 4.66 4.28 -5.41
N LEU A 122 4.77 3.80 -6.63
CA LEU A 122 3.97 2.68 -7.15
C LEU A 122 4.86 1.75 -7.97
N ARG A 123 4.77 0.46 -7.67
CA ARG A 123 5.46 -0.58 -8.43
C ARG A 123 4.60 -1.82 -8.54
N THR A 124 4.60 -2.43 -9.71
CA THR A 124 4.02 -3.76 -9.94
C THR A 124 5.10 -4.85 -9.92
N PHE A 125 4.70 -6.09 -9.71
CA PHE A 125 5.52 -7.24 -10.10
C PHE A 125 5.71 -7.26 -11.60
N ARG A 126 6.80 -7.83 -12.07
CA ARG A 126 7.16 -7.89 -13.51
C ARG A 126 7.05 -9.29 -14.11
N HIS A 127 6.95 -10.30 -13.24
CA HIS A 127 6.97 -11.70 -13.66
C HIS A 127 5.63 -12.40 -13.42
N SER A 128 5.29 -13.32 -14.32
CA SER A 128 4.21 -14.28 -14.12
C SER A 128 4.77 -15.69 -14.35
N PRO A 129 4.81 -16.57 -13.34
CA PRO A 129 4.37 -16.34 -11.96
C PRO A 129 5.20 -15.29 -11.23
N HIS A 130 4.64 -14.72 -10.11
CA HIS A 130 5.17 -13.57 -9.36
C HIS A 130 6.44 -13.91 -8.55
N THR A 131 7.53 -14.24 -9.24
CA THR A 131 8.79 -14.64 -8.63
C THR A 131 9.60 -13.47 -8.07
N ASP A 132 9.31 -12.25 -8.51
CA ASP A 132 9.97 -11.01 -8.10
C ASP A 132 9.22 -10.24 -6.99
N ARG A 133 8.25 -10.88 -6.33
CA ARG A 133 7.45 -10.26 -5.27
C ARG A 133 8.31 -9.68 -4.15
N LYS A 134 9.24 -10.48 -3.63
CA LYS A 134 10.20 -10.07 -2.61
C LYS A 134 11.01 -8.83 -3.02
N GLU A 135 11.62 -8.89 -4.18
CA GLU A 135 12.42 -7.79 -4.74
C GLU A 135 11.59 -6.51 -4.87
N ALA A 136 10.35 -6.61 -5.38
CA ALA A 136 9.47 -5.47 -5.53
C ALA A 136 9.13 -4.81 -4.18
N HIS A 137 8.82 -5.60 -3.14
CA HIS A 137 8.59 -5.09 -1.79
C HIS A 137 9.81 -4.37 -1.23
N GLN A 138 11.00 -4.97 -1.34
CA GLN A 138 12.24 -4.37 -0.84
C GLN A 138 12.57 -3.06 -1.54
N ILE A 139 12.43 -3.00 -2.87
CA ILE A 139 12.70 -1.78 -3.64
C ILE A 139 11.75 -0.66 -3.21
N VAL A 140 10.45 -0.94 -3.17
CA VAL A 140 9.44 0.07 -2.80
C VAL A 140 9.63 0.55 -1.37
N PHE A 141 9.94 -0.36 -0.45
CA PHE A 141 10.18 -0.01 0.94
C PHE A 141 11.42 0.90 1.09
N ARG A 142 12.54 0.56 0.45
CA ARG A 142 13.74 1.43 0.45
C ARG A 142 13.48 2.80 -0.16
N CYS A 143 12.70 2.86 -1.24
CA CYS A 143 12.29 4.13 -1.83
C CYS A 143 11.44 4.94 -0.86
N LEU A 144 10.53 4.31 -0.12
CA LEU A 144 9.71 4.98 0.89
C LEU A 144 10.57 5.52 2.04
N VAL A 145 11.48 4.70 2.57
CA VAL A 145 12.42 5.13 3.64
C VAL A 145 13.25 6.33 3.18
N ASN A 146 13.82 6.26 1.97
CA ASN A 146 14.58 7.37 1.41
C ASN A 146 13.71 8.63 1.26
N LEU A 147 12.48 8.50 0.79
CA LEU A 147 11.54 9.62 0.70
C LEU A 147 11.25 10.24 2.07
N ILE A 148 11.07 9.44 3.11
CA ILE A 148 10.80 9.91 4.47
C ILE A 148 12.01 10.68 5.02
N GLN A 149 13.21 10.11 4.88
CA GLN A 149 14.46 10.69 5.40
C GLN A 149 14.85 11.99 4.69
N ASN A 150 14.59 12.08 3.38
CA ASN A 150 15.03 13.18 2.53
C ASN A 150 13.88 14.10 2.10
N ARG A 151 12.79 14.19 2.88
CA ARG A 151 11.59 15.00 2.54
C ARG A 151 11.90 16.45 2.10
N ARG A 152 12.99 17.04 2.57
CA ARG A 152 13.37 18.42 2.24
C ARG A 152 14.10 18.55 0.91
N GLU A 153 14.62 17.44 0.37
CA GLU A 153 15.46 17.41 -0.83
C GLU A 153 14.73 16.92 -2.07
N ILE A 154 13.53 16.35 -1.90
CA ILE A 154 12.80 15.70 -3.00
C ILE A 154 11.99 16.74 -3.77
N HIS A 155 12.49 17.10 -4.92
CA HIS A 155 11.76 17.80 -5.99
C HIS A 155 10.79 16.84 -6.70
N PRO A 156 9.71 17.35 -7.30
CA PRO A 156 8.51 16.58 -7.57
C PRO A 156 8.68 15.49 -8.63
N VAL A 157 8.11 14.34 -8.29
CA VAL A 157 7.52 13.33 -9.18
C VAL A 157 8.23 13.06 -10.50
N TYR A 158 9.08 12.04 -10.51
CA TYR A 158 9.42 11.37 -11.77
C TYR A 158 8.24 10.50 -12.20
N ARG A 159 7.56 10.91 -13.26
CA ARG A 159 6.60 10.07 -13.97
C ARG A 159 7.36 9.23 -14.98
N PHE A 160 7.29 7.93 -14.83
CA PHE A 160 7.73 7.01 -15.88
C PHE A 160 6.50 6.67 -16.73
N SER A 161 6.53 7.05 -17.99
CA SER A 161 5.61 6.61 -19.03
C SER A 161 6.04 5.25 -19.58
#